data_8e531724af4e29de79523f75d001ac71
#
_entry.id   8e531724af4e29de79523f75d001ac71
#
_cell.length_a   1.000
_cell.length_b   1.000
_cell.length_c   1.000
_cell.angle_alpha   90.00
_cell.angle_beta   90.00
_cell.angle_gamma   90.00
#
_symmetry.space_group_name_H-M   'P 1'
#
loop_
_entity.id
_entity.type
_entity.pdbx_description
1 polymer ?
#
loop_
_entity_poly.entity_id
_entity_poly.type
_entity_poly.pdbx_seq_one_letter_code
_entity_poly.pdbx_strand_id
1 'polypeptide(L)'
;VTQQLPQTASTEPEPELTGVRNFRDVGGLPTADGRRVRHGRLFRSGHLAHATEKDAEILTALGLGTIFDFRNTSDIKLEGPDIALPGVRNVNMPLSDPAAGADFWVTVRRGDLAALRTALGDGRGADRMMKAYRQLILDRNAEHSRMLELLAEEEAVPALLHCAAGKDRAGTSIAIILLALGVGREAIERDYLKSNATHRRYSVQRVAAVEPAAHPEVSQLLSPLFEARAEYLAGAFDTIEGRWGSVDRYLTEGLGCTPERRERLRALLLE
;
A
#
# COMPACT_ATOMS: atom_id res chain seq x y z
N VAL A 1 -10.00 -17.53 -40.56
CA VAL A 1 -11.00 -16.64 -39.94
C VAL A 1 -10.62 -16.54 -38.47
N THR A 2 -9.90 -15.46 -38.12
CA THR A 2 -9.43 -15.19 -36.77
C THR A 2 -10.54 -14.44 -36.04
N GLN A 3 -11.22 -15.10 -35.09
CA GLN A 3 -12.16 -14.43 -34.20
C GLN A 3 -11.43 -13.61 -33.19
N GLN A 4 -11.49 -12.29 -33.31
CA GLN A 4 -11.15 -11.35 -32.25
C GLN A 4 -12.19 -11.46 -31.15
N LEU A 5 -11.74 -11.83 -29.94
CA LEU A 5 -12.53 -11.72 -28.71
C LEU A 5 -12.80 -10.24 -28.39
N PRO A 6 -13.99 -9.88 -27.94
CA PRO A 6 -14.32 -8.50 -27.62
C PRO A 6 -13.55 -8.06 -26.35
N GLN A 7 -12.69 -7.07 -26.50
CA GLN A 7 -12.15 -6.31 -25.38
C GLN A 7 -13.22 -5.34 -24.89
N THR A 8 -13.96 -5.72 -23.86
CA THR A 8 -14.73 -4.77 -23.05
C THR A 8 -14.00 -4.55 -21.74
N ALA A 9 -12.90 -3.84 -21.79
CA ALA A 9 -12.41 -3.13 -20.62
C ALA A 9 -13.17 -1.80 -20.57
N SER A 10 -14.01 -1.60 -19.57
CA SER A 10 -14.52 -0.27 -19.24
C SER A 10 -13.35 0.56 -18.74
N THR A 11 -12.73 1.31 -19.64
CA THR A 11 -11.69 2.27 -19.31
C THR A 11 -12.35 3.59 -18.95
N GLU A 12 -13.05 3.66 -17.84
CA GLU A 12 -13.24 4.94 -17.21
C GLU A 12 -11.88 5.33 -16.60
N PRO A 13 -11.39 6.54 -16.89
CA PRO A 13 -10.12 6.98 -16.31
C PRO A 13 -10.25 6.99 -14.78
N GLU A 14 -9.22 6.49 -14.09
CA GLU A 14 -9.17 6.56 -12.62
C GLU A 14 -9.44 8.00 -12.19
N PRO A 15 -10.28 8.25 -11.16
CA PRO A 15 -10.52 9.60 -10.68
C PRO A 15 -9.21 10.20 -10.16
N GLU A 16 -8.90 11.39 -10.66
CA GLU A 16 -7.69 12.11 -10.27
C GLU A 16 -7.97 12.92 -9.00
N LEU A 17 -7.35 12.51 -7.88
CA LEU A 17 -7.43 13.21 -6.60
C LEU A 17 -6.29 14.23 -6.49
N THR A 18 -6.60 15.44 -6.06
CA THR A 18 -5.63 16.54 -5.98
C THR A 18 -4.79 16.47 -4.71
N GLY A 19 -5.42 16.22 -3.57
CA GLY A 19 -4.78 16.19 -2.26
C GLY A 19 -4.36 14.78 -1.80
N VAL A 20 -4.75 13.73 -2.52
CA VAL A 20 -4.48 12.33 -2.17
C VAL A 20 -3.55 11.71 -3.21
N ARG A 21 -2.36 11.35 -2.80
CA ARG A 21 -1.37 10.73 -3.70
C ARG A 21 -1.57 9.22 -3.81
N ASN A 22 -1.09 8.66 -4.91
CA ASN A 22 -1.03 7.21 -5.15
C ASN A 22 -2.38 6.50 -5.09
N PHE A 23 -3.50 7.26 -5.26
CA PHE A 23 -4.83 6.68 -5.31
C PHE A 23 -5.02 5.86 -6.58
N ARG A 24 -5.60 4.68 -6.45
CA ARG A 24 -6.06 3.86 -7.58
C ARG A 24 -6.97 2.72 -7.17
N ASP A 25 -7.77 2.27 -8.12
CA ASP A 25 -8.46 0.98 -8.10
C ASP A 25 -7.46 -0.16 -8.36
N VAL A 26 -7.58 -1.25 -7.62
CA VAL A 26 -6.76 -2.46 -7.76
C VAL A 26 -7.44 -3.51 -8.67
N GLY A 27 -8.61 -3.19 -9.22
CA GLY A 27 -9.38 -4.07 -10.09
C GLY A 27 -8.67 -4.45 -11.40
N GLY A 28 -9.21 -5.44 -12.08
CA GLY A 28 -8.77 -5.92 -13.40
C GLY A 28 -7.59 -6.90 -13.37
N LEU A 29 -6.95 -7.14 -12.22
CA LEU A 29 -5.81 -8.07 -12.12
C LEU A 29 -6.28 -9.52 -12.30
N PRO A 30 -5.61 -10.32 -13.16
CA PRO A 30 -6.00 -11.70 -13.41
C PRO A 30 -5.59 -12.64 -12.26
N THR A 31 -6.44 -13.59 -11.94
CA THR A 31 -6.16 -14.71 -11.04
C THR A 31 -5.75 -15.97 -11.80
N ALA A 32 -5.12 -16.91 -11.11
CA ALA A 32 -4.67 -18.17 -11.70
C ALA A 32 -5.83 -19.07 -12.20
N ASP A 33 -7.03 -18.90 -11.65
CA ASP A 33 -8.23 -19.65 -12.05
C ASP A 33 -9.05 -18.99 -13.17
N GLY A 34 -8.52 -17.89 -13.76
CA GLY A 34 -9.11 -17.22 -14.91
C GLY A 34 -10.10 -16.10 -14.59
N ARG A 35 -10.38 -15.85 -13.30
CA ARG A 35 -11.18 -14.71 -12.84
C ARG A 35 -10.34 -13.44 -12.82
N ARG A 36 -10.97 -12.33 -12.47
CA ARG A 36 -10.31 -11.03 -12.28
C ARG A 36 -10.72 -10.39 -10.97
N VAL A 37 -9.84 -9.58 -10.42
CA VAL A 37 -10.21 -8.68 -9.31
C VAL A 37 -11.24 -7.69 -9.84
N ARG A 38 -12.40 -7.63 -9.18
CA ARG A 38 -13.50 -6.76 -9.57
C ARG A 38 -13.14 -5.29 -9.39
N HIS A 39 -13.41 -4.48 -10.41
CA HIS A 39 -13.26 -3.04 -10.33
C HIS A 39 -14.19 -2.41 -9.29
N GLY A 40 -13.77 -1.29 -8.71
CA GLY A 40 -14.58 -0.54 -7.75
C GLY A 40 -14.75 -1.21 -6.38
N ARG A 41 -13.97 -2.23 -6.05
CA ARG A 41 -14.11 -2.96 -4.76
C ARG A 41 -12.91 -2.81 -3.83
N LEU A 42 -11.73 -2.61 -4.38
CA LEU A 42 -10.50 -2.51 -3.62
C LEU A 42 -9.65 -1.35 -4.14
N PHE A 43 -9.41 -0.38 -3.27
CA PHE A 43 -8.63 0.82 -3.57
C PHE A 43 -7.40 0.92 -2.68
N ARG A 44 -6.39 1.64 -3.15
CA ARG A 44 -5.22 2.01 -2.34
C ARG A 44 -4.83 3.46 -2.56
N SER A 45 -4.22 4.08 -1.53
CA SER A 45 -3.74 5.47 -1.62
C SER A 45 -2.65 5.77 -0.59
N GLY A 46 -2.07 6.97 -0.68
CA GLY A 46 -1.44 7.67 0.43
C GLY A 46 -2.49 8.18 1.43
N HIS A 47 -2.04 8.89 2.47
CA HIS A 47 -2.93 9.41 3.52
C HIS A 47 -3.98 10.39 2.95
N LEU A 48 -5.10 10.51 3.66
CA LEU A 48 -6.21 11.38 3.28
C LEU A 48 -6.18 12.75 3.99
N ALA A 49 -5.14 13.03 4.77
CA ALA A 49 -5.05 14.25 5.58
C ALA A 49 -5.07 15.55 4.75
N HIS A 50 -4.68 15.49 3.50
CA HIS A 50 -4.66 16.66 2.60
C HIS A 50 -5.72 16.58 1.50
N ALA A 51 -6.68 15.67 1.62
CA ALA A 51 -7.79 15.59 0.68
C ALA A 51 -8.57 16.92 0.64
N THR A 52 -8.86 17.37 -0.56
CA THR A 52 -9.68 18.58 -0.78
C THR A 52 -11.16 18.24 -0.64
N GLU A 53 -12.03 19.26 -0.60
CA GLU A 53 -13.49 19.06 -0.62
C GLU A 53 -13.92 18.25 -1.86
N LYS A 54 -13.33 18.56 -3.03
CA LYS A 54 -13.59 17.82 -4.26
C LYS A 54 -13.12 16.35 -4.15
N ASP A 55 -11.97 16.10 -3.52
CA ASP A 55 -11.51 14.72 -3.28
C ASP A 55 -12.48 13.98 -2.35
N ALA A 56 -13.00 14.67 -1.32
CA ALA A 56 -14.00 14.10 -0.41
C ALA A 56 -15.31 13.72 -1.13
N GLU A 57 -15.77 14.55 -2.07
CA GLU A 57 -16.93 14.23 -2.91
C GLU A 57 -16.68 12.98 -3.76
N ILE A 58 -15.51 12.88 -4.41
CA ILE A 58 -15.11 11.72 -5.21
C ILE A 58 -15.04 10.47 -4.34
N LEU A 59 -14.35 10.54 -3.20
CA LEU A 59 -14.21 9.42 -2.28
C LEU A 59 -15.57 8.96 -1.71
N THR A 60 -16.46 9.90 -1.42
CA THR A 60 -17.83 9.59 -0.97
C THR A 60 -18.62 8.88 -2.06
N ALA A 61 -18.48 9.30 -3.32
CA ALA A 61 -19.16 8.67 -4.47
C ALA A 61 -18.72 7.22 -4.72
N LEU A 62 -17.54 6.80 -4.23
CA LEU A 62 -17.09 5.40 -4.30
C LEU A 62 -17.91 4.46 -3.41
N GLY A 63 -18.70 4.99 -2.47
CA GLY A 63 -19.52 4.18 -1.55
C GLY A 63 -18.67 3.28 -0.65
N LEU A 64 -17.52 3.78 -0.18
CA LEU A 64 -16.61 3.01 0.68
C LEU A 64 -17.32 2.51 1.94
N GLY A 65 -17.18 1.21 2.23
CA GLY A 65 -17.61 0.61 3.49
C GLY A 65 -16.55 0.77 4.58
N THR A 66 -15.28 0.58 4.23
CA THR A 66 -14.18 0.64 5.20
C THR A 66 -12.93 1.31 4.62
N ILE A 67 -12.28 2.12 5.47
CA ILE A 67 -10.94 2.63 5.27
C ILE A 67 -10.01 1.98 6.29
N PHE A 68 -8.93 1.34 5.81
CA PHE A 68 -7.85 0.82 6.64
C PHE A 68 -6.69 1.80 6.63
N ASP A 69 -6.41 2.44 7.77
CA ASP A 69 -5.27 3.33 7.97
C ASP A 69 -4.13 2.58 8.68
N PHE A 70 -3.04 2.34 7.97
CA PHE A 70 -1.85 1.64 8.48
C PHE A 70 -0.81 2.57 9.11
N ARG A 71 -1.14 3.84 9.31
CA ARG A 71 -0.24 4.83 9.94
C ARG A 71 -0.22 4.64 11.44
N ASN A 72 0.95 4.86 12.01
CA ASN A 72 1.13 4.97 13.45
C ASN A 72 0.89 6.40 13.94
N THR A 73 0.97 6.61 15.24
CA THR A 73 0.76 7.92 15.87
C THR A 73 1.78 8.97 15.43
N SER A 74 3.02 8.58 15.11
CA SER A 74 4.04 9.50 14.61
C SER A 74 3.74 9.96 13.19
N ASP A 75 3.26 9.06 12.32
CA ASP A 75 2.81 9.40 10.97
C ASP A 75 1.65 10.40 11.02
N ILE A 76 0.65 10.14 11.89
CA ILE A 76 -0.54 10.99 12.02
C ILE A 76 -0.17 12.37 12.60
N LYS A 77 0.75 12.43 13.57
CA LYS A 77 1.26 13.73 14.05
C LYS A 77 1.96 14.51 12.98
N LEU A 78 2.58 13.82 12.04
CA LEU A 78 3.41 14.39 11.00
C LEU A 78 2.57 14.95 9.85
N GLU A 79 1.59 14.17 9.36
CA GLU A 79 0.81 14.47 8.16
C GLU A 79 -0.59 15.06 8.47
N GLY A 80 -1.03 14.89 9.70
CA GLY A 80 -2.39 15.24 10.14
C GLY A 80 -3.35 14.04 10.11
N PRO A 81 -4.51 14.19 10.77
CA PRO A 81 -5.60 13.22 10.69
C PRO A 81 -6.20 13.20 9.29
N ASP A 82 -6.75 12.05 8.90
CA ASP A 82 -7.52 11.97 7.68
C ASP A 82 -8.81 12.77 7.75
N ILE A 83 -9.32 13.15 6.58
CA ILE A 83 -10.66 13.73 6.49
C ILE A 83 -11.70 12.71 6.94
N ALA A 84 -12.79 13.20 7.54
CA ALA A 84 -13.92 12.38 7.87
C ALA A 84 -14.82 12.17 6.64
N LEU A 85 -15.09 10.91 6.30
CA LEU A 85 -16.08 10.55 5.28
C LEU A 85 -17.32 9.98 5.97
N PRO A 86 -18.50 10.59 5.81
CA PRO A 86 -19.73 10.13 6.49
C PRO A 86 -20.09 8.69 6.11
N GLY A 87 -20.46 7.89 7.11
CA GLY A 87 -20.92 6.51 6.89
C GLY A 87 -19.81 5.49 6.64
N VAL A 88 -18.55 5.91 6.55
CA VAL A 88 -17.41 5.01 6.31
C VAL A 88 -16.79 4.56 7.63
N ARG A 89 -16.59 3.25 7.78
CA ARG A 89 -15.87 2.69 8.94
C ARG A 89 -14.37 2.94 8.80
N ASN A 90 -13.79 3.66 9.76
CA ASN A 90 -12.34 3.88 9.80
C ASN A 90 -11.70 2.89 10.77
N VAL A 91 -10.71 2.13 10.29
CA VAL A 91 -9.95 1.14 11.06
C VAL A 91 -8.49 1.53 11.05
N ASN A 92 -8.03 2.17 12.14
CA ASN A 92 -6.59 2.42 12.30
C ASN A 92 -5.91 1.15 12.80
N MET A 93 -4.96 0.65 12.02
CA MET A 93 -4.26 -0.61 12.24
C MET A 93 -2.77 -0.42 11.94
N PRO A 94 -1.99 0.15 12.86
CA PRO A 94 -0.60 0.50 12.62
C PRO A 94 0.27 -0.69 12.24
N LEU A 95 0.95 -0.63 11.10
CA LEU A 95 1.87 -1.68 10.64
C LEU A 95 3.35 -1.34 10.89
N SER A 96 3.63 -0.32 11.66
CA SER A 96 4.98 0.06 12.07
C SER A 96 5.00 0.58 13.50
N ASP A 97 6.12 0.34 14.18
CA ASP A 97 6.33 0.87 15.53
C ASP A 97 6.53 2.39 15.47
N PRO A 98 5.78 3.20 16.24
CA PRO A 98 5.98 4.65 16.32
C PRO A 98 7.37 5.04 16.79
N ALA A 99 7.98 4.26 17.68
CA ALA A 99 9.30 4.51 18.23
C ALA A 99 10.43 4.21 17.23
N ALA A 100 10.21 3.27 16.30
CA ALA A 100 11.26 2.75 15.42
C ALA A 100 11.75 3.71 14.33
N GLY A 101 11.21 4.92 14.22
CA GLY A 101 11.54 5.79 13.11
C GLY A 101 11.42 7.30 13.34
N ALA A 102 10.98 7.75 14.51
CA ALA A 102 10.71 9.17 14.74
C ALA A 102 11.95 10.06 14.47
N ASP A 103 13.10 9.74 15.08
CA ASP A 103 14.35 10.50 14.90
C ASP A 103 14.89 10.40 13.47
N PHE A 104 14.72 9.25 12.84
CA PHE A 104 15.11 9.04 11.45
C PHE A 104 14.32 9.95 10.50
N TRP A 105 12.99 10.02 10.65
CA TRP A 105 12.17 10.89 9.81
C TRP A 105 12.41 12.39 10.07
N VAL A 106 12.80 12.77 11.29
CA VAL A 106 13.29 14.13 11.58
C VAL A 106 14.56 14.42 10.76
N THR A 107 15.50 13.48 10.71
CA THR A 107 16.72 13.61 9.89
C THR A 107 16.41 13.73 8.41
N VAL A 108 15.50 12.89 7.88
CA VAL A 108 15.05 12.94 6.48
C VAL A 108 14.44 14.31 6.15
N ARG A 109 13.62 14.85 7.04
CA ARG A 109 12.96 16.15 6.84
C ARG A 109 13.91 17.35 6.90
N ARG A 110 14.92 17.27 7.76
CA ARG A 110 15.95 18.32 7.84
C ARG A 110 16.84 18.38 6.60
N GLY A 111 16.99 17.24 5.90
CA GLY A 111 17.80 17.17 4.68
C GLY A 111 19.29 17.37 4.92
N ASP A 112 19.79 17.17 6.16
CA ASP A 112 21.21 17.26 6.48
C ASP A 112 21.97 16.17 5.73
N LEU A 113 22.82 16.59 4.79
CA LEU A 113 23.52 15.69 3.90
C LEU A 113 24.47 14.74 4.66
N ALA A 114 25.17 15.21 5.71
CA ALA A 114 26.09 14.37 6.47
C ALA A 114 25.32 13.31 7.26
N ALA A 115 24.23 13.69 7.91
CA ALA A 115 23.36 12.77 8.63
C ALA A 115 22.68 11.76 7.66
N LEU A 116 22.24 12.21 6.50
CA LEU A 116 21.66 11.33 5.47
C LEU A 116 22.69 10.34 4.90
N ARG A 117 23.92 10.76 4.62
CA ARG A 117 25.00 9.84 4.22
C ARG A 117 25.27 8.79 5.28
N THR A 118 25.31 9.17 6.54
CA THR A 118 25.49 8.22 7.66
C THR A 118 24.33 7.23 7.74
N ALA A 119 23.10 7.69 7.60
CA ALA A 119 21.90 6.86 7.78
C ALA A 119 21.58 5.99 6.57
N LEU A 120 21.84 6.46 5.36
CA LEU A 120 21.33 5.88 4.11
C LEU A 120 22.41 5.54 3.07
N GLY A 121 23.63 6.07 3.24
CA GLY A 121 24.74 5.82 2.31
C GLY A 121 25.16 4.36 2.25
N ASP A 122 25.98 3.99 1.24
CA ASP A 122 26.58 2.65 1.10
C ASP A 122 25.53 1.50 1.11
N GLY A 123 24.38 1.73 0.51
CA GLY A 123 23.32 0.72 0.44
C GLY A 123 22.39 0.64 1.67
N ARG A 124 22.74 1.29 2.79
CA ARG A 124 21.94 1.23 4.05
C ARG A 124 20.48 1.62 3.87
N GLY A 125 20.17 2.55 2.94
CA GLY A 125 18.80 2.92 2.64
C GLY A 125 17.99 1.75 2.07
N ALA A 126 18.55 1.01 1.12
CA ALA A 126 17.92 -0.17 0.54
C ALA A 126 17.81 -1.30 1.56
N ASP A 127 18.87 -1.58 2.34
CA ASP A 127 18.86 -2.59 3.40
C ASP A 127 17.79 -2.31 4.46
N ARG A 128 17.63 -1.04 4.83
CA ARG A 128 16.57 -0.60 5.74
C ARG A 128 15.18 -0.93 5.19
N MET A 129 14.95 -0.66 3.91
CA MET A 129 13.67 -0.97 3.26
C MET A 129 13.46 -2.49 3.16
N MET A 130 14.46 -3.25 2.75
CA MET A 130 14.40 -4.72 2.73
C MET A 130 14.03 -5.30 4.09
N LYS A 131 14.66 -4.79 5.17
CA LYS A 131 14.32 -5.19 6.54
C LYS A 131 12.87 -4.84 6.88
N ALA A 132 12.41 -3.65 6.54
CA ALA A 132 11.04 -3.21 6.80
C ALA A 132 10.00 -4.11 6.13
N TYR A 133 10.22 -4.51 4.87
CA TYR A 133 9.31 -5.42 4.16
C TYR A 133 9.28 -6.82 4.78
N ARG A 134 10.44 -7.35 5.20
CA ARG A 134 10.49 -8.62 5.95
C ARG A 134 9.72 -8.53 7.27
N GLN A 135 9.85 -7.42 8.00
CA GLN A 135 9.14 -7.20 9.25
C GLN A 135 7.62 -7.07 9.06
N LEU A 136 7.15 -6.48 7.96
CA LEU A 136 5.73 -6.46 7.62
C LEU A 136 5.15 -7.87 7.50
N ILE A 137 5.95 -8.84 7.03
CA ILE A 137 5.51 -10.24 6.91
C ILE A 137 5.68 -11.01 8.23
N LEU A 138 6.77 -10.80 8.97
CA LEU A 138 7.09 -11.61 10.15
C LEU A 138 6.40 -11.12 11.42
N ASP A 139 6.28 -9.80 11.58
CA ASP A 139 5.93 -9.17 12.85
C ASP A 139 4.51 -8.58 12.85
N ARG A 140 3.76 -8.64 11.72
CA ARG A 140 2.43 -8.03 11.55
C ARG A 140 1.35 -9.01 11.14
N ASN A 141 1.51 -10.27 11.51
CA ASN A 141 0.56 -11.33 11.17
C ASN A 141 -0.81 -11.11 11.82
N ALA A 142 -0.85 -10.61 13.06
CA ALA A 142 -2.09 -10.36 13.76
C ALA A 142 -2.92 -9.25 13.07
N GLU A 143 -2.25 -8.18 12.65
CA GLU A 143 -2.88 -7.07 11.95
C GLU A 143 -3.35 -7.50 10.54
N HIS A 144 -2.53 -8.21 9.78
CA HIS A 144 -2.92 -8.72 8.47
C HIS A 144 -4.04 -9.77 8.56
N SER A 145 -4.02 -10.64 9.58
CA SER A 145 -5.11 -11.57 9.87
C SER A 145 -6.42 -10.82 10.12
N ARG A 146 -6.38 -9.80 10.99
CA ARG A 146 -7.55 -8.98 11.31
C ARG A 146 -8.06 -8.20 10.10
N MET A 147 -7.15 -7.69 9.25
CA MET A 147 -7.51 -7.04 7.99
C MET A 147 -8.31 -8.00 7.08
N LEU A 148 -7.82 -9.22 6.86
CA LEU A 148 -8.50 -10.21 6.02
C LEU A 148 -9.85 -10.63 6.62
N GLU A 149 -9.96 -10.71 7.94
CA GLU A 149 -11.20 -11.02 8.64
C GLU A 149 -12.25 -9.92 8.39
N LEU A 150 -11.88 -8.65 8.64
CA LEU A 150 -12.77 -7.52 8.42
C LEU A 150 -13.17 -7.36 6.95
N LEU A 151 -12.22 -7.55 6.04
CA LEU A 151 -12.47 -7.42 4.59
C LEU A 151 -13.41 -8.52 4.06
N ALA A 152 -13.56 -9.64 4.77
CA ALA A 152 -14.52 -10.70 4.44
C ALA A 152 -15.96 -10.38 4.87
N GLU A 153 -16.20 -9.26 5.56
CA GLU A 153 -17.54 -8.74 5.84
C GLU A 153 -18.09 -8.04 4.58
N GLU A 154 -19.36 -8.27 4.25
CA GLU A 154 -19.96 -7.70 3.04
C GLU A 154 -19.98 -6.17 3.06
N GLU A 155 -20.25 -5.61 4.22
CA GLU A 155 -20.31 -4.16 4.47
C GLU A 155 -18.92 -3.49 4.46
N ALA A 156 -17.84 -4.28 4.47
CA ALA A 156 -16.49 -3.74 4.45
C ALA A 156 -16.07 -3.24 3.06
N VAL A 157 -16.70 -3.74 2.02
CA VAL A 157 -16.34 -3.40 0.63
C VAL A 157 -17.41 -2.53 -0.03
N PRO A 158 -17.02 -1.58 -0.88
CA PRO A 158 -15.67 -1.24 -1.31
C PRO A 158 -14.75 -0.78 -0.18
N ALA A 159 -13.48 -1.15 -0.23
CA ALA A 159 -12.50 -0.81 0.79
C ALA A 159 -11.34 0.00 0.25
N LEU A 160 -10.86 0.97 1.04
CA LEU A 160 -9.65 1.75 0.76
C LEU A 160 -8.57 1.40 1.79
N LEU A 161 -7.38 1.03 1.32
CA LEU A 161 -6.23 0.76 2.16
C LEU A 161 -5.17 1.83 1.95
N HIS A 162 -4.72 2.47 3.02
CA HIS A 162 -3.71 3.50 2.91
C HIS A 162 -2.68 3.49 4.04
N CYS A 163 -1.59 4.22 3.82
CA CYS A 163 -0.59 4.57 4.81
C CYS A 163 -0.10 6.00 4.54
N ALA A 164 1.10 6.39 4.90
CA ALA A 164 1.61 7.72 4.55
C ALA A 164 1.73 7.90 3.02
N ALA A 165 2.48 7.03 2.35
CA ALA A 165 2.74 7.13 0.90
C ALA A 165 1.84 6.21 0.04
N GLY A 166 1.09 5.30 0.63
CA GLY A 166 0.33 4.26 -0.10
C GLY A 166 1.21 3.24 -0.81
N LYS A 167 2.50 3.18 -0.50
CA LYS A 167 3.50 2.39 -1.21
C LYS A 167 3.87 1.12 -0.45
N ASP A 168 4.46 1.24 0.73
CA ASP A 168 5.07 0.10 1.46
C ASP A 168 4.04 -0.69 2.27
N ARG A 169 3.49 -0.14 3.32
CA ARG A 169 2.51 -0.80 4.21
C ARG A 169 1.23 -1.15 3.45
N ALA A 170 0.64 -0.18 2.77
CA ALA A 170 -0.54 -0.41 1.93
C ALA A 170 -0.21 -1.37 0.77
N GLY A 171 0.97 -1.23 0.14
CA GLY A 171 1.41 -2.10 -0.94
C GLY A 171 1.57 -3.56 -0.53
N THR A 172 2.19 -3.81 0.63
CA THR A 172 2.33 -5.18 1.18
C THR A 172 0.96 -5.75 1.57
N SER A 173 0.09 -4.95 2.20
CA SER A 173 -1.27 -5.39 2.57
C SER A 173 -2.11 -5.73 1.34
N ILE A 174 -2.07 -4.91 0.29
CA ILE A 174 -2.70 -5.21 -1.00
C ILE A 174 -2.10 -6.48 -1.61
N ALA A 175 -0.78 -6.66 -1.57
CA ALA A 175 -0.14 -7.88 -2.08
C ALA A 175 -0.65 -9.14 -1.34
N ILE A 176 -0.82 -9.09 -0.03
CA ILE A 176 -1.37 -10.20 0.78
C ILE A 176 -2.81 -10.51 0.37
N ILE A 177 -3.66 -9.49 0.19
CA ILE A 177 -5.03 -9.69 -0.29
C ILE A 177 -5.04 -10.33 -1.68
N LEU A 178 -4.23 -9.82 -2.60
CA LEU A 178 -4.13 -10.34 -3.96
C LEU A 178 -3.61 -11.79 -4.00
N LEU A 179 -2.66 -12.15 -3.12
CA LEU A 179 -2.24 -13.54 -2.94
C LEU A 179 -3.39 -14.44 -2.45
N ALA A 180 -4.21 -13.97 -1.50
CA ALA A 180 -5.38 -14.70 -1.02
C ALA A 180 -6.43 -14.91 -2.13
N LEU A 181 -6.54 -13.97 -3.05
CA LEU A 181 -7.41 -14.07 -4.24
C LEU A 181 -6.84 -14.97 -5.34
N GLY A 182 -5.55 -15.32 -5.30
CA GLY A 182 -4.89 -16.13 -6.31
C GLY A 182 -4.31 -15.34 -7.49
N VAL A 183 -4.04 -14.04 -7.29
CA VAL A 183 -3.33 -13.22 -8.28
C VAL A 183 -1.85 -13.60 -8.29
N GLY A 184 -1.25 -13.74 -9.47
CA GLY A 184 0.17 -14.08 -9.64
C GLY A 184 1.10 -12.95 -9.23
N ARG A 185 2.28 -13.29 -8.72
CA ARG A 185 3.29 -12.34 -8.20
C ARG A 185 3.67 -11.25 -9.20
N GLU A 186 3.84 -11.59 -10.47
CA GLU A 186 4.16 -10.61 -11.52
C GLU A 186 3.08 -9.54 -11.69
N ALA A 187 1.80 -9.92 -11.58
CA ALA A 187 0.69 -8.97 -11.68
C ALA A 187 0.66 -8.05 -10.44
N ILE A 188 0.94 -8.60 -9.25
CA ILE A 188 1.05 -7.85 -8.00
C ILE A 188 2.20 -6.86 -8.07
N GLU A 189 3.37 -7.29 -8.55
CA GLU A 189 4.54 -6.43 -8.72
C GLU A 189 4.29 -5.29 -9.71
N ARG A 190 3.65 -5.58 -10.85
CA ARG A 190 3.27 -4.53 -11.82
C ARG A 190 2.36 -3.47 -11.19
N ASP A 191 1.37 -3.87 -10.38
CA ASP A 191 0.55 -2.89 -9.66
C ASP A 191 1.39 -2.09 -8.66
N TYR A 192 2.21 -2.76 -7.87
CA TYR A 192 3.07 -2.12 -6.88
C TYR A 192 3.99 -1.05 -7.50
N LEU A 193 4.63 -1.35 -8.63
CA LEU A 193 5.54 -0.46 -9.34
C LEU A 193 4.86 0.76 -9.96
N LYS A 194 3.53 0.75 -10.16
CA LYS A 194 2.76 1.94 -10.57
C LYS A 194 2.91 3.11 -9.58
N SER A 195 3.31 2.84 -8.34
CA SER A 195 3.58 3.87 -7.32
C SER A 195 4.76 4.78 -7.69
N ASN A 196 5.58 4.42 -8.68
CA ASN A 196 6.70 5.23 -9.18
C ASN A 196 6.29 6.32 -10.17
N ALA A 197 5.06 6.29 -10.68
CA ALA A 197 4.58 7.35 -11.57
C ALA A 197 4.66 8.72 -10.88
N THR A 198 5.10 9.74 -11.59
CA THR A 198 5.42 11.07 -11.02
C THR A 198 4.26 11.66 -10.21
N HIS A 199 3.02 11.54 -10.72
CA HIS A 199 1.82 12.05 -10.05
C HIS A 199 1.43 11.24 -8.80
N ARG A 200 1.96 10.01 -8.61
CA ARG A 200 1.70 9.12 -7.48
C ARG A 200 2.75 9.19 -6.39
N ARG A 201 3.93 9.72 -6.70
CA ARG A 201 5.05 9.77 -5.74
C ARG A 201 4.71 10.63 -4.54
N TYR A 202 5.01 10.08 -3.38
CA TYR A 202 4.95 10.81 -2.13
C TYR A 202 6.11 11.83 -2.07
N SER A 203 5.80 13.05 -1.66
CA SER A 203 6.78 14.08 -1.38
C SER A 203 6.71 14.46 0.10
N VAL A 204 7.82 14.36 0.82
CA VAL A 204 7.89 14.88 2.19
C VAL A 204 7.79 16.40 2.16
N GLN A 205 6.80 16.96 2.86
CA GLN A 205 6.81 18.40 3.13
C GLN A 205 8.01 18.71 4.03
N ARG A 206 8.99 19.41 3.50
CA ARG A 206 10.19 19.79 4.24
C ARG A 206 9.91 21.04 5.06
N VAL A 207 10.50 21.11 6.25
CA VAL A 207 10.59 22.36 7.00
C VAL A 207 11.37 23.36 6.15
N ALA A 208 10.83 24.54 5.95
CA ALA A 208 11.13 25.55 4.92
C ALA A 208 12.55 26.17 4.90
N ALA A 209 13.60 25.45 5.24
CA ALA A 209 14.95 26.00 5.33
C ALA A 209 15.96 25.48 4.29
N VAL A 210 15.62 24.43 3.51
CA VAL A 210 16.53 23.91 2.48
C VAL A 210 15.74 23.61 1.20
N GLU A 211 15.97 24.36 0.16
CA GLU A 211 15.45 24.06 -1.16
C GLU A 211 15.95 22.70 -1.66
N PRO A 212 15.06 21.70 -1.83
CA PRO A 212 15.48 20.33 -2.16
C PRO A 212 15.98 20.13 -3.59
N ALA A 213 15.67 21.07 -4.47
CA ALA A 213 16.11 21.03 -5.86
C ALA A 213 17.61 21.20 -6.05
N ALA A 214 18.34 21.61 -4.98
CA ALA A 214 19.71 22.04 -5.08
C ALA A 214 20.77 20.92 -4.91
N HIS A 215 20.38 19.72 -4.41
CA HIS A 215 21.40 18.68 -4.16
C HIS A 215 20.99 17.31 -4.76
N PRO A 216 21.55 16.94 -5.93
CA PRO A 216 21.30 15.64 -6.57
C PRO A 216 21.61 14.46 -5.63
N GLU A 217 22.62 14.59 -4.77
CA GLU A 217 23.01 13.56 -3.84
C GLU A 217 21.96 13.28 -2.74
N VAL A 218 21.25 14.32 -2.25
CA VAL A 218 20.15 14.13 -1.30
C VAL A 218 19.04 13.30 -1.95
N SER A 219 18.70 13.56 -3.21
CA SER A 219 17.71 12.80 -3.94
C SER A 219 18.15 11.35 -4.14
N GLN A 220 19.42 11.10 -4.43
CA GLN A 220 19.97 9.75 -4.54
C GLN A 220 19.91 8.97 -3.23
N LEU A 221 20.30 9.61 -2.11
CA LEU A 221 20.25 9.00 -0.78
C LEU A 221 18.83 8.65 -0.34
N LEU A 222 17.85 9.49 -0.72
CA LEU A 222 16.44 9.29 -0.38
C LEU A 222 15.70 8.36 -1.35
N SER A 223 16.21 8.14 -2.55
CA SER A 223 15.59 7.29 -3.58
C SER A 223 15.15 5.92 -3.04
N PRO A 224 15.96 5.17 -2.26
CA PRO A 224 15.53 3.88 -1.71
C PRO A 224 14.27 3.96 -0.85
N LEU A 225 14.03 5.09 -0.18
CA LEU A 225 12.86 5.27 0.69
C LEU A 225 11.59 5.62 -0.09
N PHE A 226 11.72 6.34 -1.20
CA PHE A 226 10.58 6.91 -1.92
C PHE A 226 10.20 6.14 -3.19
N GLU A 227 11.10 5.35 -3.73
CA GLU A 227 10.82 4.50 -4.88
C GLU A 227 10.21 3.15 -4.47
N ALA A 228 9.25 2.68 -5.26
CA ALA A 228 8.83 1.30 -5.22
C ALA A 228 9.87 0.49 -6.00
N ARG A 229 10.52 -0.47 -5.36
CA ARG A 229 11.52 -1.33 -5.99
C ARG A 229 11.07 -2.78 -5.94
N ALA A 230 11.18 -3.49 -7.07
CA ALA A 230 10.78 -4.88 -7.20
C ALA A 230 11.40 -5.77 -6.13
N GLU A 231 12.69 -5.53 -5.81
CA GLU A 231 13.42 -6.29 -4.79
C GLU A 231 12.80 -6.19 -3.37
N TYR A 232 12.11 -5.10 -3.03
CA TYR A 232 11.46 -4.96 -1.72
C TYR A 232 10.27 -5.91 -1.60
N LEU A 233 9.41 -5.92 -2.61
CA LEU A 233 8.25 -6.81 -2.64
C LEU A 233 8.68 -8.27 -2.81
N ALA A 234 9.68 -8.54 -3.65
CA ALA A 234 10.29 -9.87 -3.78
C ALA A 234 10.82 -10.37 -2.44
N GLY A 235 11.52 -9.52 -1.66
CA GLY A 235 11.99 -9.87 -0.32
C GLY A 235 10.88 -10.20 0.67
N ALA A 236 9.69 -9.60 0.53
CA ALA A 236 8.51 -9.99 1.30
C ALA A 236 8.02 -11.40 0.88
N PHE A 237 7.93 -11.68 -0.41
CA PHE A 237 7.55 -13.00 -0.93
C PHE A 237 8.54 -14.10 -0.54
N ASP A 238 9.84 -13.82 -0.64
CA ASP A 238 10.91 -14.75 -0.22
C ASP A 238 10.82 -15.03 1.29
N THR A 239 10.43 -14.04 2.08
CA THR A 239 10.20 -14.22 3.52
C THR A 239 9.01 -15.15 3.78
N ILE A 240 7.93 -15.04 3.02
CA ILE A 240 6.78 -15.93 3.08
C ILE A 240 7.23 -17.36 2.77
N GLU A 241 7.94 -17.57 1.67
CA GLU A 241 8.42 -18.88 1.26
C GLU A 241 9.41 -19.48 2.26
N GLY A 242 10.37 -18.67 2.70
CA GLY A 242 11.39 -19.14 3.65
C GLY A 242 10.81 -19.52 5.02
N ARG A 243 9.75 -18.83 5.49
CA ARG A 243 9.17 -19.07 6.82
C ARG A 243 8.08 -20.13 6.82
N TRP A 244 7.21 -20.15 5.81
CA TRP A 244 6.04 -21.04 5.74
C TRP A 244 6.10 -22.05 4.61
N GLY A 245 7.07 -21.95 3.70
CA GLY A 245 7.27 -22.86 2.58
C GLY A 245 6.33 -22.62 1.40
N SER A 246 5.20 -21.95 1.59
CA SER A 246 4.27 -21.56 0.50
C SER A 246 3.35 -20.43 0.92
N VAL A 247 2.75 -19.76 -0.08
CA VAL A 247 1.71 -18.74 0.12
C VAL A 247 0.49 -19.33 0.84
N ASP A 248 0.08 -20.55 0.47
CA ASP A 248 -1.10 -21.19 1.09
C ASP A 248 -0.88 -21.44 2.59
N ARG A 249 0.29 -21.91 2.97
CA ARG A 249 0.63 -22.09 4.39
C ARG A 249 0.77 -20.75 5.13
N TYR A 250 1.31 -19.73 4.49
CA TYR A 250 1.33 -18.38 5.07
C TYR A 250 -0.09 -17.88 5.35
N LEU A 251 -1.01 -18.00 4.38
CA LEU A 251 -2.38 -17.58 4.56
C LEU A 251 -3.10 -18.37 5.66
N THR A 252 -2.91 -19.69 5.73
CA THR A 252 -3.59 -20.55 6.70
C THR A 252 -2.92 -20.56 8.08
N GLU A 253 -1.62 -20.83 8.14
CA GLU A 253 -0.88 -20.97 9.40
C GLU A 253 -0.40 -19.62 9.94
N GLY A 254 0.07 -18.73 9.06
CA GLY A 254 0.58 -17.42 9.43
C GLY A 254 -0.53 -16.41 9.75
N LEU A 255 -1.58 -16.38 8.93
CA LEU A 255 -2.65 -15.40 9.04
C LEU A 255 -4.00 -15.97 9.51
N GLY A 256 -4.12 -17.28 9.71
CA GLY A 256 -5.38 -17.91 10.10
C GLY A 256 -6.52 -17.69 9.10
N CYS A 257 -6.19 -17.43 7.82
CA CYS A 257 -7.17 -17.27 6.76
C CYS A 257 -7.72 -18.65 6.37
N THR A 258 -8.88 -19.02 6.93
CA THR A 258 -9.51 -20.30 6.63
C THR A 258 -9.95 -20.39 5.17
N PRO A 259 -10.15 -21.61 4.62
CA PRO A 259 -10.68 -21.79 3.28
C PRO A 259 -12.02 -21.04 3.08
N GLU A 260 -12.91 -21.07 4.05
CA GLU A 260 -14.21 -20.40 4.01
C GLU A 260 -14.05 -18.87 3.94
N ARG A 261 -13.12 -18.31 4.73
CA ARG A 261 -12.79 -16.88 4.68
C ARG A 261 -12.20 -16.51 3.33
N ARG A 262 -11.31 -17.34 2.79
CA ARG A 262 -10.72 -17.12 1.47
C ARG A 262 -11.76 -17.13 0.36
N GLU A 263 -12.70 -18.08 0.39
CA GLU A 263 -13.81 -18.14 -0.57
C GLU A 263 -14.75 -16.92 -0.43
N ARG A 264 -15.00 -16.46 0.79
CA ARG A 264 -15.80 -15.24 1.00
C ARG A 264 -15.10 -14.00 0.41
N LEU A 265 -13.79 -13.84 0.64
CA LEU A 265 -13.01 -12.76 0.00
C LEU A 265 -13.09 -12.85 -1.54
N ARG A 266 -12.97 -14.06 -2.11
CA ARG A 266 -13.11 -14.29 -3.55
C ARG A 266 -14.50 -13.93 -4.06
N ALA A 267 -15.55 -14.31 -3.34
CA ALA A 267 -16.93 -13.96 -3.71
C ALA A 267 -17.18 -12.44 -3.73
N LEU A 268 -16.58 -11.70 -2.79
CA LEU A 268 -16.75 -10.25 -2.68
C LEU A 268 -15.89 -9.46 -3.69
N LEU A 269 -14.69 -9.96 -4.02
CA LEU A 269 -13.64 -9.21 -4.71
C LEU A 269 -13.32 -9.72 -6.11
N LEU A 270 -13.84 -10.88 -6.57
CA LEU A 270 -13.59 -11.41 -7.91
C LEU A 270 -14.85 -11.41 -8.80
N GLU A 271 -14.61 -11.34 -10.10
CA GLU A 271 -15.60 -11.50 -11.19
C GLU A 271 -15.08 -12.46 -12.26
#